data_4b1ab455577d5267979516989f28ecf8
#
_entry.id   4b1ab455577d5267979516989f28ecf8
#
_cell.length_a   1.000
_cell.length_b   1.000
_cell.length_c   1.000
_cell.angle_alpha   90.00
_cell.angle_beta   90.00
_cell.angle_gamma   90.00
#
_symmetry.space_group_name_H-M   'P 1'
#
loop_
_entity.id
_entity.type
_entity.pdbx_description
1 polymer ?
#
loop_
_entity_poly.entity_id
_entity_poly.type
_entity_poly.pdbx_seq_one_letter_code
_entity_poly.pdbx_strand_id
1 'polypeptide(L)'
;MIPRAVLLISMVLLASCAYAQDGKGLVGQGRAVFRDQGCYGCHIAERMGTPIGPDLSRIGAKRNQADLTGWLRDPSTHRPSAHMPKIQLTEVEVQALAAYLASLQ
;
A
#
# COMPACT_ATOMS: atom_id res chain seq x y z
N MET A 1 3.61 -31.84 -33.39
CA MET A 1 2.33 -31.14 -33.38
C MET A 1 1.80 -31.07 -31.96
N ILE A 2 1.68 -29.92 -31.36
CA ILE A 2 1.11 -29.76 -30.01
C ILE A 2 -0.41 -29.69 -30.13
N PRO A 3 -1.18 -30.56 -29.43
CA PRO A 3 -2.65 -30.51 -29.51
C PRO A 3 -3.16 -29.17 -28.97
N ARG A 4 -4.15 -28.61 -29.65
CA ARG A 4 -4.75 -27.32 -29.26
C ARG A 4 -5.23 -27.26 -27.80
N ALA A 5 -5.64 -28.41 -27.25
CA ALA A 5 -6.06 -28.54 -25.85
C ALA A 5 -4.91 -28.26 -24.86
N VAL A 6 -3.69 -28.67 -25.16
CA VAL A 6 -2.50 -28.45 -24.31
C VAL A 6 -2.11 -26.98 -24.29
N LEU A 7 -2.23 -26.27 -25.41
CA LEU A 7 -2.00 -24.83 -25.51
C LEU A 7 -2.98 -24.01 -24.65
N LEU A 8 -4.25 -24.40 -24.64
CA LEU A 8 -5.30 -23.72 -23.87
C LEU A 8 -5.11 -23.91 -22.36
N ILE A 9 -4.72 -25.11 -21.93
CA ILE A 9 -4.45 -25.42 -20.52
C ILE A 9 -3.22 -24.62 -20.01
N SER A 10 -2.18 -24.54 -20.83
CA SER A 10 -0.98 -23.73 -20.47
C SER A 10 -1.30 -22.24 -20.33
N MET A 11 -2.17 -21.71 -21.16
CA MET A 11 -2.58 -20.29 -21.11
C MET A 11 -3.40 -19.97 -19.85
N VAL A 12 -4.28 -20.87 -19.44
CA VAL A 12 -5.09 -20.72 -18.22
C VAL A 12 -4.22 -20.76 -16.95
N LEU A 13 -3.23 -21.66 -16.91
CA LEU A 13 -2.30 -21.77 -15.78
C LEU A 13 -1.42 -20.53 -15.62
N LEU A 14 -0.99 -19.90 -16.71
CA LEU A 14 -0.20 -18.68 -16.68
C LEU A 14 -1.01 -17.48 -16.18
N ALA A 15 -2.29 -17.36 -16.55
CA ALA A 15 -3.18 -16.33 -16.07
C ALA A 15 -3.43 -16.44 -14.55
N SER A 16 -3.61 -17.65 -14.03
CA SER A 16 -3.81 -17.88 -12.60
C SER A 16 -2.59 -17.46 -11.76
N CYS A 17 -1.39 -17.60 -12.28
CA CYS A 17 -0.17 -17.19 -11.59
C CYS A 17 -0.04 -15.66 -11.49
N ALA A 18 -0.52 -14.91 -12.47
CA ALA A 18 -0.51 -13.45 -12.46
C ALA A 18 -1.42 -12.87 -11.35
N TYR A 19 -2.61 -13.42 -11.15
CA TYR A 19 -3.54 -12.97 -10.11
C TYR A 19 -3.02 -13.22 -8.69
N ALA A 20 -2.24 -14.28 -8.45
CA ALA A 20 -1.70 -14.60 -7.13
C ALA A 20 -0.59 -13.64 -6.66
N GLN A 21 -0.01 -12.84 -7.57
CA GLN A 21 1.09 -11.91 -7.27
C GLN A 21 0.63 -10.47 -6.98
N ASP A 22 -0.60 -10.11 -7.34
CA ASP A 22 -1.10 -8.73 -7.25
C ASP A 22 -1.05 -8.15 -5.83
N GLY A 23 -1.38 -8.93 -4.80
CA GLY A 23 -1.34 -8.48 -3.40
C GLY A 23 0.07 -8.11 -2.93
N LYS A 24 1.09 -8.91 -3.29
CA LYS A 24 2.50 -8.64 -2.96
C LYS A 24 3.05 -7.47 -3.78
N GLY A 25 2.65 -7.35 -5.06
CA GLY A 25 3.00 -6.24 -5.93
C GLY A 25 2.46 -4.92 -5.39
N LEU A 26 1.22 -4.91 -4.90
CA LEU A 26 0.58 -3.72 -4.35
C LEU A 26 1.27 -3.23 -3.06
N VAL A 27 1.64 -4.11 -2.15
CA VAL A 27 2.41 -3.77 -0.94
C VAL A 27 3.77 -3.19 -1.30
N GLY A 28 4.48 -3.78 -2.24
CA GLY A 28 5.77 -3.26 -2.73
C GLY A 28 5.65 -1.89 -3.39
N GLN A 29 4.60 -1.67 -4.18
CA GLN A 29 4.28 -0.36 -4.74
C GLN A 29 4.00 0.67 -3.65
N GLY A 30 3.26 0.30 -2.62
CA GLY A 30 2.96 1.17 -1.48
C GLY A 30 4.21 1.54 -0.69
N ARG A 31 5.14 0.62 -0.51
CA ARG A 31 6.44 0.92 0.11
C ARG A 31 7.22 1.95 -0.71
N ALA A 32 7.20 1.83 -2.03
CA ALA A 32 7.85 2.80 -2.92
C ALA A 32 7.17 4.17 -2.83
N VAL A 33 5.84 4.24 -2.80
CA VAL A 33 5.09 5.49 -2.61
C VAL A 33 5.46 6.13 -1.27
N PHE A 34 5.52 5.36 -0.20
CA PHE A 34 5.91 5.84 1.14
C PHE A 34 7.28 6.52 1.11
N ARG A 35 8.26 5.90 0.48
CA ARG A 35 9.59 6.46 0.29
C ARG A 35 9.56 7.71 -0.59
N ASP A 36 8.94 7.62 -1.75
CA ASP A 36 9.02 8.66 -2.80
C ASP A 36 8.23 9.92 -2.42
N GLN A 37 7.17 9.78 -1.64
CA GLN A 37 6.37 10.91 -1.14
C GLN A 37 6.93 11.54 0.14
N GLY A 38 8.05 11.04 0.64
CA GLY A 38 8.74 11.64 1.78
C GLY A 38 8.10 11.35 3.15
N CYS A 39 7.34 10.27 3.26
CA CYS A 39 6.68 9.90 4.52
C CYS A 39 7.67 9.64 5.66
N TYR A 40 8.88 9.15 5.35
CA TYR A 40 9.98 9.01 6.32
C TYR A 40 10.43 10.34 6.93
N GLY A 41 10.11 11.46 6.32
CA GLY A 41 10.42 12.78 6.87
C GLY A 41 9.71 13.08 8.19
N CYS A 42 8.58 12.42 8.45
CA CYS A 42 7.79 12.60 9.67
C CYS A 42 7.45 11.30 10.40
N HIS A 43 7.53 10.16 9.75
CA HIS A 43 7.14 8.89 10.32
C HIS A 43 8.28 7.88 10.35
N ILE A 44 8.23 7.01 11.37
CA ILE A 44 9.05 5.81 11.42
C ILE A 44 8.24 4.63 10.88
N ALA A 45 8.85 3.84 9.99
CA ALA A 45 8.36 2.55 9.55
C ALA A 45 9.56 1.65 9.23
N GLU A 46 9.47 0.37 9.56
CA GLU A 46 10.54 -0.61 9.30
C GLU A 46 11.93 -0.13 9.80
N ARG A 47 11.99 0.49 10.97
CA ARG A 47 13.20 1.02 11.62
C ARG A 47 13.88 2.19 10.89
N MET A 48 13.18 2.82 9.98
CA MET A 48 13.67 4.00 9.25
C MET A 48 12.74 5.18 9.48
N GLY A 49 13.25 6.38 9.33
CA GLY A 49 12.46 7.59 9.35
C GLY A 49 12.70 8.49 10.54
N THR A 50 11.76 9.39 10.77
CA THR A 50 11.87 10.49 11.74
C THR A 50 10.66 10.47 12.68
N PRO A 51 10.84 10.63 14.01
CA PRO A 51 9.75 10.52 14.98
C PRO A 51 8.99 11.84 15.19
N ILE A 52 8.64 12.55 14.14
CA ILE A 52 7.83 13.78 14.22
C ILE A 52 6.35 13.42 14.35
N GLY A 53 5.87 12.54 13.47
CA GLY A 53 4.53 11.98 13.53
C GLY A 53 4.50 10.63 14.26
N PRO A 54 3.32 9.98 14.36
CA PRO A 54 3.22 8.67 14.97
C PRO A 54 4.12 7.63 14.29
N ASP A 55 4.66 6.71 15.08
CA ASP A 55 5.37 5.53 14.58
C ASP A 55 4.37 4.61 13.88
N LEU A 56 4.63 4.30 12.60
CA LEU A 56 3.75 3.50 11.77
C LEU A 56 4.19 2.04 11.65
N SER A 57 5.23 1.64 12.38
CA SER A 57 5.82 0.29 12.27
C SER A 57 4.81 -0.83 12.54
N ARG A 58 3.73 -0.54 13.25
CA ARG A 58 2.67 -1.50 13.61
C ARG A 58 1.27 -0.95 13.34
N ILE A 59 1.15 -0.02 12.43
CA ILE A 59 -0.13 0.64 12.15
C ILE A 59 -1.21 -0.33 11.65
N GLY A 60 -0.81 -1.35 10.91
CA GLY A 60 -1.72 -2.38 10.40
C GLY A 60 -2.36 -3.25 11.49
N ALA A 61 -1.76 -3.31 12.69
CA ALA A 61 -2.37 -3.96 13.85
C ALA A 61 -3.45 -3.08 14.51
N LYS A 62 -3.45 -1.78 14.26
CA LYS A 62 -4.34 -0.80 14.91
C LYS A 62 -5.45 -0.29 13.97
N ARG A 63 -5.20 -0.27 12.67
CA ARG A 63 -6.10 0.28 11.66
C ARG A 63 -6.21 -0.68 10.49
N ASN A 64 -7.41 -0.82 9.96
CA ASN A 64 -7.63 -1.59 8.74
C ASN A 64 -7.33 -0.76 7.48
N GLN A 65 -7.28 -1.42 6.33
CA GLN A 65 -6.94 -0.76 5.07
C GLN A 65 -7.95 0.32 4.68
N ALA A 66 -9.23 0.15 4.97
CA ALA A 66 -10.27 1.14 4.67
C ALA A 66 -10.07 2.43 5.47
N ASP A 67 -9.75 2.32 6.75
CA ASP A 67 -9.46 3.47 7.62
C ASP A 67 -8.22 4.23 7.11
N LEU A 68 -7.18 3.50 6.75
CA LEU A 68 -5.94 4.07 6.23
C LEU A 68 -6.17 4.77 4.88
N THR A 69 -6.98 4.18 4.02
CA THR A 69 -7.37 4.79 2.74
C THR A 69 -8.07 6.13 2.94
N GLY A 70 -9.04 6.18 3.84
CA GLY A 70 -9.76 7.41 4.16
C GLY A 70 -8.84 8.51 4.71
N TRP A 71 -7.95 8.15 5.63
CA TRP A 71 -6.96 9.06 6.19
C TRP A 71 -6.01 9.63 5.12
N LEU A 72 -5.50 8.78 4.24
CA LEU A 72 -4.55 9.18 3.21
C LEU A 72 -5.15 10.14 2.17
N ARG A 73 -6.45 10.02 1.90
CA ARG A 73 -7.13 10.94 0.98
C ARG A 73 -7.19 12.35 1.52
N ASP A 74 -7.52 12.50 2.79
CA ASP A 74 -7.56 13.79 3.48
C ASP A 74 -7.54 13.61 5.00
N PRO A 75 -6.38 13.79 5.65
CA PRO A 75 -6.29 13.66 7.11
C PRO A 75 -7.21 14.60 7.88
N SER A 76 -7.45 15.81 7.36
CA SER A 76 -8.27 16.82 8.04
C SER A 76 -9.75 16.46 8.12
N THR A 77 -10.27 15.60 7.23
CA THR A 77 -11.65 15.12 7.31
C THR A 77 -11.88 14.15 8.47
N HIS A 78 -10.84 13.45 8.91
CA HIS A 78 -10.89 12.54 10.05
C HIS A 78 -10.53 13.21 11.36
N ARG A 79 -9.62 14.18 11.31
CA ARG A 79 -9.18 14.97 12.45
C ARG A 79 -8.89 16.41 11.98
N PRO A 80 -9.76 17.37 12.24
CA PRO A 80 -9.56 18.76 11.79
C PRO A 80 -8.27 19.40 12.31
N SER A 81 -7.77 18.95 13.47
CA SER A 81 -6.50 19.40 14.06
C SER A 81 -5.27 18.64 13.61
N ALA A 82 -5.39 17.76 12.61
CA ALA A 82 -4.26 16.98 12.11
C ALA A 82 -3.18 17.91 11.52
N HIS A 83 -1.93 17.69 11.93
CA HIS A 83 -0.78 18.42 11.39
C HIS A 83 -0.19 17.74 10.14
N MET A 84 -0.60 16.51 9.85
CA MET A 84 -0.21 15.82 8.63
C MET A 84 -0.79 16.57 7.43
N PRO A 85 0.02 17.01 6.46
CA PRO A 85 -0.47 17.69 5.27
C PRO A 85 -1.23 16.71 4.36
N LYS A 86 -2.13 17.27 3.55
CA LYS A 86 -2.74 16.52 2.47
C LYS A 86 -1.70 16.29 1.37
N ILE A 87 -1.36 15.04 1.12
CA ILE A 87 -0.42 14.64 0.07
C ILE A 87 -1.19 14.42 -1.23
N GLN A 88 -0.66 14.94 -2.34
CA GLN A 88 -1.24 14.74 -3.66
C GLN A 88 -0.91 13.32 -4.15
N LEU A 89 -1.86 12.40 -3.98
CA LEU A 89 -1.73 11.00 -4.37
C LEU A 89 -2.79 10.67 -5.42
N THR A 90 -2.41 9.88 -6.42
CA THR A 90 -3.39 9.23 -7.30
C THR A 90 -4.16 8.18 -6.52
N GLU A 91 -5.32 7.77 -7.00
CA GLU A 91 -6.11 6.72 -6.32
C GLU A 91 -5.34 5.38 -6.28
N VAL A 92 -4.57 5.06 -7.31
CA VAL A 92 -3.70 3.87 -7.32
C VAL A 92 -2.64 3.96 -6.22
N GLU A 93 -2.02 5.12 -6.04
CA GLU A 93 -1.05 5.36 -4.98
C GLU A 93 -1.67 5.28 -3.59
N VAL A 94 -2.88 5.80 -3.40
CA VAL A 94 -3.63 5.68 -2.15
C VAL A 94 -3.87 4.21 -1.80
N GLN A 95 -4.35 3.41 -2.75
CA GLN A 95 -4.62 2.00 -2.53
C GLN A 95 -3.33 1.22 -2.23
N ALA A 96 -2.26 1.47 -2.96
CA ALA A 96 -0.97 0.83 -2.74
C ALA A 96 -0.39 1.19 -1.37
N LEU A 97 -0.41 2.47 -1.02
CA LEU A 97 0.11 2.95 0.26
C LEU A 97 -0.71 2.40 1.43
N ALA A 98 -2.03 2.37 1.33
CA ALA A 98 -2.89 1.79 2.35
C ALA A 98 -2.63 0.28 2.53
N ALA A 99 -2.42 -0.46 1.45
CA ALA A 99 -2.07 -1.87 1.49
C ALA A 99 -0.71 -2.09 2.18
N TYR A 100 0.28 -1.27 1.87
CA TYR A 100 1.59 -1.31 2.54
C TYR A 100 1.47 -1.07 4.04
N LEU A 101 0.80 0.01 4.44
CA LEU A 101 0.62 0.36 5.85
C LEU A 101 -0.18 -0.72 6.60
N ALA A 102 -1.23 -1.27 6.00
CA ALA A 102 -1.99 -2.36 6.59
C ALA A 102 -1.15 -3.64 6.79
N SER A 103 -0.08 -3.82 6.02
CA SER A 103 0.85 -4.94 6.15
C SER A 103 1.82 -4.81 7.33
N LEU A 104 1.94 -3.63 7.91
CA LEU A 104 2.84 -3.36 9.05
C LEU A 104 2.14 -3.77 10.36
N GLN A 105 2.49 -4.97 10.86
CA GLN A 105 1.90 -5.62 12.02
C GLN A 105 2.83 -5.62 13.23
#